data_7505774f70293928abae4024f92776ab
#
_entry.id   7505774f70293928abae4024f92776ab
#
_cell.length_a   1.000
_cell.length_b   1.000
_cell.length_c   1.000
_cell.angle_alpha   90.00
_cell.angle_beta   90.00
_cell.angle_gamma   90.00
#
_symmetry.space_group_name_H-M   'P 1'
#
loop_
_entity.id
_entity.type
_entity.pdbx_description
1 polymer ?
#
loop_
_entity_poly.entity_id
_entity_poly.type
_entity_poly.pdbx_seq_one_letter_code
_entity_poly.pdbx_strand_id
1 'polypeptide(L)'
;MNNIYFKRIGSSGIIEQVGQVESVEYLPEGCEQATEEEYNDFFNNVKSSFSDEYILQSIRQEKIQQMSEECSKTIQKGVQYNGKVYSLTPNDQINIDSMFNAVLAGAEEYPYHADGESCCNMKAEDILNLYVLYKKTVTYYTTYYNQLKMYIDTLTDKKDVEKVFFGQELTGVFQEQLEDMMASADVQMQNIIAKLKG
;
A
#
# COMPACT_ATOMS: atom_id res chain seq x y z
N MET A 1 16.51 30.83 8.87
CA MET A 1 16.77 31.34 7.51
C MET A 1 15.52 32.06 7.07
N ASN A 2 15.60 33.29 6.59
CA ASN A 2 14.40 33.95 6.05
C ASN A 2 14.21 33.46 4.60
N ASN A 3 13.16 32.74 4.33
CA ASN A 3 12.79 32.36 2.96
C ASN A 3 12.38 33.63 2.20
N ILE A 4 12.88 33.78 0.98
CA ILE A 4 12.50 34.86 0.08
C ILE A 4 11.45 34.28 -0.87
N TYR A 5 10.27 34.87 -0.86
CA TYR A 5 9.19 34.49 -1.75
C TYR A 5 9.35 35.16 -3.11
N PHE A 6 8.98 34.48 -4.18
CA PHE A 6 8.94 35.02 -5.53
C PHE A 6 7.62 34.76 -6.22
N LYS A 7 7.30 35.55 -7.22
CA LYS A 7 6.15 35.43 -8.10
C LYS A 7 6.55 35.66 -9.56
N ARG A 8 5.82 35.03 -10.47
CA ARG A 8 5.82 35.35 -11.89
C ARG A 8 4.45 35.89 -12.25
N ILE A 9 4.44 37.07 -12.89
CA ILE A 9 3.23 37.71 -13.37
C ILE A 9 3.09 37.39 -14.85
N GLY A 10 1.96 36.83 -15.26
CA GLY A 10 1.64 36.55 -16.65
C GLY A 10 1.27 37.81 -17.45
N SER A 11 1.07 37.67 -18.76
CA SER A 11 0.73 38.76 -19.67
C SER A 11 -0.62 39.44 -19.32
N SER A 12 -1.48 38.75 -18.57
CA SER A 12 -2.75 39.28 -18.05
C SER A 12 -2.63 40.10 -16.77
N GLY A 13 -1.42 40.24 -16.19
CA GLY A 13 -1.19 40.87 -14.91
C GLY A 13 -1.54 40.03 -13.70
N ILE A 14 -1.84 38.75 -13.91
CA ILE A 14 -2.19 37.79 -12.83
C ILE A 14 -0.94 37.01 -12.44
N ILE A 15 -0.78 36.70 -11.14
CA ILE A 15 0.27 35.82 -10.64
C ILE A 15 0.00 34.40 -11.14
N GLU A 16 0.90 33.85 -11.96
CA GLU A 16 0.80 32.52 -12.55
C GLU A 16 1.65 31.47 -11.81
N GLN A 17 2.65 31.95 -11.06
CA GLN A 17 3.56 31.08 -10.31
C GLN A 17 4.07 31.81 -9.07
N VAL A 18 4.21 31.06 -7.99
CA VAL A 18 4.94 31.49 -6.79
C VAL A 18 5.91 30.41 -6.32
N GLY A 19 6.90 30.80 -5.52
CA GLY A 19 7.86 29.87 -4.93
C GLY A 19 8.70 30.53 -3.85
N GLN A 20 9.70 29.79 -3.36
CA GLN A 20 10.62 30.23 -2.31
C GLN A 20 12.06 29.96 -2.74
N VAL A 21 12.95 30.85 -2.40
CA VAL A 21 14.40 30.73 -2.59
C VAL A 21 15.13 31.17 -1.33
N GLU A 22 16.38 30.76 -1.17
CA GLU A 22 17.20 31.11 0.00
C GLU A 22 17.77 32.52 -0.10
N SER A 23 17.94 33.07 -1.31
CA SER A 23 18.48 34.39 -1.58
C SER A 23 17.86 35.02 -2.82
N VAL A 24 17.81 36.34 -2.90
CA VAL A 24 17.35 37.11 -4.07
C VAL A 24 18.15 36.76 -5.34
N GLU A 25 19.41 36.38 -5.16
CA GLU A 25 20.32 36.00 -6.27
C GLU A 25 19.84 34.69 -6.99
N TYR A 26 19.00 33.90 -6.33
CA TYR A 26 18.45 32.66 -6.87
C TYR A 26 17.03 32.80 -7.44
N LEU A 27 16.55 34.04 -7.62
CA LEU A 27 15.25 34.27 -8.25
C LEU A 27 15.28 33.72 -9.68
N PRO A 28 14.26 32.89 -10.06
CA PRO A 28 14.17 32.40 -11.43
C PRO A 28 13.98 33.56 -12.44
N GLU A 29 14.48 33.35 -13.65
CA GLU A 29 14.34 34.33 -14.72
C GLU A 29 12.85 34.66 -14.99
N GLY A 30 12.54 35.95 -15.10
CA GLY A 30 11.17 36.45 -15.28
C GLY A 30 10.30 36.42 -14.03
N CYS A 31 10.90 36.19 -12.85
CA CYS A 31 10.23 36.30 -11.56
C CYS A 31 10.68 37.54 -10.80
N GLU A 32 9.82 38.07 -9.95
CA GLU A 32 10.10 39.15 -9.04
C GLU A 32 9.85 38.73 -7.58
N GLN A 33 10.38 39.46 -6.63
CA GLN A 33 10.14 39.17 -5.22
C GLN A 33 8.66 39.35 -4.88
N ALA A 34 8.12 38.41 -4.14
CA ALA A 34 6.75 38.43 -3.61
C ALA A 34 6.78 38.70 -2.09
N THR A 35 5.67 39.20 -1.58
CA THR A 35 5.38 39.16 -0.14
C THR A 35 4.92 37.79 0.30
N GLU A 36 5.05 37.52 1.61
CA GLU A 36 4.46 36.28 2.18
C GLU A 36 2.93 36.23 2.00
N GLU A 37 2.26 37.39 2.05
CA GLU A 37 0.83 37.52 1.82
C GLU A 37 0.48 37.12 0.37
N GLU A 38 1.15 37.66 -0.63
CA GLU A 38 0.95 37.30 -2.05
C GLU A 38 1.19 35.81 -2.31
N TYR A 39 2.22 35.24 -1.67
CA TYR A 39 2.52 33.81 -1.75
C TYR A 39 1.38 32.96 -1.17
N ASN A 40 0.92 33.31 0.03
CA ASN A 40 -0.19 32.59 0.69
C ASN A 40 -1.52 32.76 -0.05
N ASP A 41 -1.81 33.98 -0.54
CA ASP A 41 -3.03 34.27 -1.29
C ASP A 41 -3.09 33.50 -2.60
N PHE A 42 -1.98 33.32 -3.30
CA PHE A 42 -1.92 32.49 -4.49
C PHE A 42 -2.39 31.07 -4.19
N PHE A 43 -1.87 30.42 -3.14
CA PHE A 43 -2.30 29.07 -2.77
C PHE A 43 -3.74 29.01 -2.25
N ASN A 44 -4.19 30.04 -1.53
CA ASN A 44 -5.59 30.12 -1.08
C ASN A 44 -6.55 30.26 -2.29
N ASN A 45 -6.19 31.07 -3.28
CA ASN A 45 -6.96 31.21 -4.50
C ASN A 45 -6.95 29.93 -5.35
N VAL A 46 -5.80 29.26 -5.47
CA VAL A 46 -5.71 27.96 -6.13
C VAL A 46 -6.58 26.91 -5.41
N LYS A 47 -6.51 26.84 -4.08
CA LYS A 47 -7.36 25.93 -3.29
C LYS A 47 -8.84 26.23 -3.47
N SER A 48 -9.24 27.50 -3.49
CA SER A 48 -10.64 27.90 -3.67
C SER A 48 -11.15 27.66 -5.10
N SER A 49 -10.26 27.45 -6.08
CA SER A 49 -10.63 27.11 -7.46
C SER A 49 -10.95 25.63 -7.68
N PHE A 50 -10.56 24.75 -6.76
CA PHE A 50 -10.92 23.34 -6.82
C PHE A 50 -12.32 23.12 -6.25
N SER A 51 -13.13 22.34 -6.97
CA SER A 51 -14.43 21.90 -6.44
C SER A 51 -14.24 21.03 -5.20
N ASP A 52 -15.21 21.04 -4.30
CA ASP A 52 -15.19 20.16 -3.11
C ASP A 52 -15.07 18.69 -3.50
N GLU A 53 -15.66 18.30 -4.63
CA GLU A 53 -15.53 16.95 -5.18
C GLU A 53 -14.09 16.62 -5.58
N TYR A 54 -13.39 17.54 -6.25
CA TYR A 54 -11.99 17.34 -6.60
C TYR A 54 -11.11 17.17 -5.36
N ILE A 55 -11.33 17.99 -4.34
CA ILE A 55 -10.58 17.91 -3.06
C ILE A 55 -10.87 16.57 -2.36
N LEU A 56 -12.14 16.15 -2.29
CA LEU A 56 -12.53 14.87 -1.69
C LEU A 56 -11.87 13.70 -2.44
N GLN A 57 -11.88 13.73 -3.76
CA GLN A 57 -11.25 12.70 -4.58
C GLN A 57 -9.74 12.59 -4.34
N SER A 58 -9.05 13.73 -4.21
CA SER A 58 -7.62 13.76 -3.88
C SER A 58 -7.36 13.12 -2.52
N ILE A 59 -8.14 13.46 -1.50
CA ILE A 59 -8.01 12.89 -0.14
C ILE A 59 -8.28 11.39 -0.14
N ARG A 60 -9.29 10.90 -0.90
CA ARG A 60 -9.54 9.47 -1.06
C ARG A 60 -8.34 8.75 -1.69
N GLN A 61 -7.76 9.30 -2.76
CA GLN A 61 -6.61 8.70 -3.42
C GLN A 61 -5.37 8.64 -2.53
N GLU A 62 -5.07 9.71 -1.79
CA GLU A 62 -3.98 9.72 -0.81
C GLU A 62 -4.20 8.66 0.29
N LYS A 63 -5.43 8.55 0.79
CA LYS A 63 -5.79 7.55 1.80
C LYS A 63 -5.65 6.12 1.25
N ILE A 64 -6.12 5.86 0.03
CA ILE A 64 -5.99 4.57 -0.64
C ILE A 64 -4.52 4.18 -0.81
N GLN A 65 -3.67 5.13 -1.22
CA GLN A 65 -2.23 4.91 -1.32
C GLN A 65 -1.62 4.56 0.04
N GLN A 66 -1.98 5.29 1.10
CA GLN A 66 -1.55 4.98 2.47
C GLN A 66 -1.96 3.55 2.89
N MET A 67 -3.20 3.15 2.62
CA MET A 67 -3.70 1.80 2.93
C MET A 67 -2.97 0.71 2.13
N SER A 68 -2.60 0.98 0.88
CA SER A 68 -1.79 0.08 0.04
C SER A 68 -0.41 -0.16 0.64
N GLU A 69 0.23 0.89 1.12
CA GLU A 69 1.54 0.80 1.78
C GLU A 69 1.46 0.01 3.08
N GLU A 70 0.44 0.26 3.91
CA GLU A 70 0.22 -0.49 5.14
C GLU A 70 -0.12 -1.97 4.89
N CYS A 71 -0.87 -2.28 3.83
CA CYS A 71 -1.10 -3.65 3.36
C CYS A 71 0.23 -4.33 3.03
N SER A 72 1.05 -3.70 2.20
CA SER A 72 2.36 -4.22 1.81
C SER A 72 3.28 -4.44 3.00
N LYS A 73 3.38 -3.46 3.91
CA LYS A 73 4.16 -3.59 5.15
C LYS A 73 3.66 -4.72 6.04
N THR A 74 2.33 -4.91 6.10
CA THR A 74 1.73 -5.96 6.93
C THR A 74 2.03 -7.35 6.37
N ILE A 75 1.91 -7.53 5.06
CA ILE A 75 2.30 -8.78 4.39
C ILE A 75 3.78 -9.09 4.62
N GLN A 76 4.66 -8.09 4.47
CA GLN A 76 6.11 -8.26 4.58
C GLN A 76 6.57 -8.64 6.00
N LYS A 77 5.78 -8.36 7.04
CA LYS A 77 6.05 -8.87 8.41
C LYS A 77 6.10 -10.39 8.46
N GLY A 78 5.55 -11.05 7.47
CA GLY A 78 5.66 -12.48 7.32
C GLY A 78 4.68 -13.29 8.13
N VAL A 79 4.99 -14.56 8.26
CA VAL A 79 4.19 -15.57 8.97
C VAL A 79 5.02 -16.31 9.99
N GLN A 80 4.34 -16.80 11.02
CA GLN A 80 4.96 -17.70 12.00
C GLN A 80 4.64 -19.15 11.65
N TYR A 81 5.68 -19.96 11.53
CA TYR A 81 5.56 -21.40 11.32
C TYR A 81 6.57 -22.14 12.19
N ASN A 82 6.12 -23.14 12.96
CA ASN A 82 6.93 -23.92 13.90
C ASN A 82 7.77 -23.05 14.85
N GLY A 83 7.19 -21.95 15.36
CA GLY A 83 7.84 -21.03 16.30
C GLY A 83 8.88 -20.10 15.69
N LYS A 84 9.02 -20.10 14.36
CA LYS A 84 9.95 -19.28 13.59
C LYS A 84 9.19 -18.29 12.72
N VAL A 85 9.84 -17.17 12.40
CA VAL A 85 9.29 -16.13 11.50
C VAL A 85 9.88 -16.32 10.10
N TYR A 86 9.02 -16.19 9.10
CA TYR A 86 9.37 -16.19 7.69
C TYR A 86 8.82 -14.91 7.06
N SER A 87 9.67 -13.97 6.75
CA SER A 87 9.30 -12.73 6.05
C SER A 87 8.64 -13.04 4.71
N LEU A 88 7.75 -12.15 4.28
CA LEU A 88 7.06 -12.26 2.99
C LEU A 88 7.34 -11.01 2.13
N THR A 89 8.62 -10.62 2.03
CA THR A 89 9.02 -9.65 1.01
C THR A 89 8.74 -10.23 -0.40
N PRO A 90 8.70 -9.42 -1.46
CA PRO A 90 8.51 -9.95 -2.82
C PRO A 90 9.49 -11.07 -3.20
N ASN A 91 10.75 -10.98 -2.75
CA ASN A 91 11.74 -12.03 -2.99
C ASN A 91 11.43 -13.31 -2.19
N ASP A 92 11.01 -13.19 -0.94
CA ASP A 92 10.64 -14.35 -0.11
C ASP A 92 9.44 -15.08 -0.71
N GLN A 93 8.44 -14.34 -1.19
CA GLN A 93 7.29 -14.91 -1.89
C GLN A 93 7.71 -15.72 -3.13
N ILE A 94 8.61 -15.19 -3.96
CA ILE A 94 9.18 -15.90 -5.12
C ILE A 94 9.96 -17.15 -4.68
N ASN A 95 10.74 -17.06 -3.61
CA ASN A 95 11.50 -18.19 -3.09
C ASN A 95 10.58 -19.31 -2.58
N ILE A 96 9.52 -18.96 -1.82
CA ILE A 96 8.55 -19.94 -1.32
C ILE A 96 7.78 -20.57 -2.49
N ASP A 97 7.38 -19.81 -3.50
CA ASP A 97 6.76 -20.35 -4.73
C ASP A 97 7.73 -21.30 -5.47
N SER A 98 9.01 -20.97 -5.53
CA SER A 98 10.04 -21.84 -6.16
C SER A 98 10.24 -23.15 -5.40
N MET A 99 10.27 -23.11 -4.07
CA MET A 99 10.35 -24.33 -3.24
C MET A 99 9.10 -25.21 -3.42
N PHE A 100 7.93 -24.59 -3.41
CA PHE A 100 6.66 -25.30 -3.66
C PHE A 100 6.68 -26.00 -5.02
N ASN A 101 7.14 -25.32 -6.08
CA ASN A 101 7.27 -25.90 -7.42
C ASN A 101 8.29 -27.07 -7.45
N ALA A 102 9.38 -26.99 -6.71
CA ALA A 102 10.33 -28.10 -6.60
C ALA A 102 9.69 -29.31 -5.92
N VAL A 103 8.89 -29.13 -4.88
CA VAL A 103 8.11 -30.21 -4.23
C VAL A 103 7.11 -30.82 -5.21
N LEU A 104 6.42 -30.01 -6.03
CA LEU A 104 5.53 -30.51 -7.09
C LEU A 104 6.29 -31.37 -8.12
N ALA A 105 7.56 -31.05 -8.38
CA ALA A 105 8.44 -31.82 -9.27
C ALA A 105 9.05 -33.06 -8.59
N GLY A 106 8.73 -33.34 -7.32
CA GLY A 106 9.15 -34.54 -6.58
C GLY A 106 10.33 -34.33 -5.63
N ALA A 107 10.72 -33.09 -5.32
CA ALA A 107 11.74 -32.85 -4.30
C ALA A 107 11.18 -33.23 -2.91
N GLU A 108 11.96 -34.03 -2.16
CA GLU A 108 11.61 -34.44 -0.79
C GLU A 108 12.00 -33.36 0.25
N GLU A 109 12.98 -32.54 -0.07
CA GLU A 109 13.47 -31.44 0.75
C GLU A 109 14.05 -30.32 -0.13
N TYR A 110 14.15 -29.10 0.42
CA TYR A 110 14.73 -27.95 -0.25
C TYR A 110 15.44 -27.03 0.76
N PRO A 111 16.62 -26.46 0.43
CA PRO A 111 17.34 -25.57 1.32
C PRO A 111 16.60 -24.23 1.49
N TYR A 112 16.27 -23.91 2.74
CA TYR A 112 15.66 -22.62 3.10
C TYR A 112 15.98 -22.26 4.55
N HIS A 113 15.60 -21.04 4.96
CA HIS A 113 15.81 -20.57 6.34
C HIS A 113 14.68 -19.65 6.80
N ALA A 114 14.44 -19.65 8.10
CA ALA A 114 13.67 -18.61 8.77
C ALA A 114 14.52 -17.36 8.98
N ASP A 115 13.89 -16.24 9.27
CA ASP A 115 14.56 -14.97 9.51
C ASP A 115 15.60 -15.09 10.64
N GLY A 116 16.81 -14.64 10.34
CA GLY A 116 17.93 -14.68 11.28
C GLY A 116 18.54 -16.06 11.52
N GLU A 117 18.12 -17.09 10.80
CA GLU A 117 18.67 -18.45 10.95
C GLU A 117 19.55 -18.85 9.76
N SER A 118 20.37 -19.86 9.99
CA SER A 118 21.17 -20.49 8.91
C SER A 118 20.25 -21.33 8.00
N CYS A 119 20.61 -21.40 6.72
CA CYS A 119 19.94 -22.26 5.76
C CYS A 119 20.02 -23.74 6.17
N CYS A 120 18.90 -24.44 6.10
CA CYS A 120 18.78 -25.87 6.37
C CYS A 120 17.84 -26.53 5.36
N ASN A 121 17.93 -27.86 5.21
CA ASN A 121 16.99 -28.58 4.36
C ASN A 121 15.61 -28.64 5.04
N MET A 122 14.63 -27.99 4.44
CA MET A 122 13.23 -28.02 4.86
C MET A 122 12.53 -29.17 4.12
N LYS A 123 11.80 -29.99 4.86
CA LYS A 123 11.05 -31.12 4.29
C LYS A 123 9.88 -30.65 3.44
N ALA A 124 9.51 -31.45 2.44
CA ALA A 124 8.39 -31.15 1.54
C ALA A 124 7.09 -30.83 2.30
N GLU A 125 6.77 -31.54 3.38
CA GLU A 125 5.60 -31.27 4.21
C GLU A 125 5.63 -29.88 4.84
N ASP A 126 6.78 -29.46 5.38
CA ASP A 126 6.94 -28.13 5.97
C ASP A 126 6.87 -27.03 4.91
N ILE A 127 7.43 -27.29 3.71
CA ILE A 127 7.32 -26.37 2.56
C ILE A 127 5.86 -26.18 2.13
N LEU A 128 5.08 -27.27 2.04
CA LEU A 128 3.65 -27.22 1.72
C LEU A 128 2.86 -26.41 2.76
N ASN A 129 3.14 -26.63 4.04
CA ASN A 129 2.46 -25.94 5.13
C ASN A 129 2.81 -24.44 5.13
N LEU A 130 4.09 -24.10 4.95
CA LEU A 130 4.55 -22.70 4.84
C LEU A 130 3.92 -22.01 3.61
N TYR A 131 3.87 -22.69 2.47
CA TYR A 131 3.22 -22.21 1.26
C TYR A 131 1.75 -21.88 1.46
N VAL A 132 1.00 -22.78 2.10
CA VAL A 132 -0.42 -22.56 2.43
C VAL A 132 -0.60 -21.33 3.30
N LEU A 133 0.20 -21.23 4.37
CA LEU A 133 0.14 -20.12 5.31
C LEU A 133 0.48 -18.80 4.64
N TYR A 134 1.52 -18.77 3.83
CA TYR A 134 1.91 -17.63 3.02
C TYR A 134 0.78 -17.18 2.07
N LYS A 135 0.26 -18.11 1.25
CA LYS A 135 -0.80 -17.77 0.29
C LYS A 135 -2.06 -17.26 0.99
N LYS A 136 -2.45 -17.88 2.10
CA LYS A 136 -3.58 -17.44 2.90
C LYS A 136 -3.38 -16.01 3.43
N THR A 137 -2.19 -15.71 3.93
CA THR A 137 -1.84 -14.38 4.47
C THR A 137 -1.90 -13.31 3.38
N VAL A 138 -1.23 -13.55 2.24
CA VAL A 138 -1.23 -12.61 1.12
C VAL A 138 -2.64 -12.40 0.56
N THR A 139 -3.39 -13.49 0.34
CA THR A 139 -4.76 -13.43 -0.16
C THR A 139 -5.66 -12.64 0.79
N TYR A 140 -5.55 -12.89 2.11
CA TYR A 140 -6.36 -12.17 3.10
C TYR A 140 -6.09 -10.66 3.04
N TYR A 141 -4.84 -10.23 3.20
CA TYR A 141 -4.54 -8.81 3.28
C TYR A 141 -4.78 -8.06 1.96
N THR A 142 -4.54 -8.68 0.82
CA THR A 142 -4.87 -8.07 -0.49
C THR A 142 -6.37 -7.97 -0.71
N THR A 143 -7.15 -8.97 -0.33
CA THR A 143 -8.62 -8.94 -0.42
C THR A 143 -9.18 -7.90 0.55
N TYR A 144 -8.71 -7.89 1.80
CA TYR A 144 -9.07 -6.89 2.80
C TYR A 144 -8.79 -5.46 2.31
N TYR A 145 -7.59 -5.21 1.77
CA TYR A 145 -7.24 -3.91 1.19
C TYR A 145 -8.19 -3.51 0.06
N ASN A 146 -8.53 -4.43 -0.83
CA ASN A 146 -9.47 -4.16 -1.92
C ASN A 146 -10.85 -3.76 -1.39
N GLN A 147 -11.37 -4.43 -0.36
CA GLN A 147 -12.64 -4.06 0.27
C GLN A 147 -12.54 -2.72 0.99
N LEU A 148 -11.43 -2.45 1.68
CA LEU A 148 -11.19 -1.18 2.35
C LEU A 148 -11.12 -0.01 1.36
N LYS A 149 -10.49 -0.22 0.19
CA LYS A 149 -10.47 0.74 -0.91
C LYS A 149 -11.88 1.05 -1.41
N MET A 150 -12.69 0.01 -1.67
CA MET A 150 -14.08 0.19 -2.08
C MET A 150 -14.91 0.93 -1.01
N TYR A 151 -14.67 0.64 0.27
CA TYR A 151 -15.29 1.37 1.37
C TYR A 151 -14.91 2.87 1.34
N ILE A 152 -13.62 3.20 1.20
CA ILE A 152 -13.15 4.59 1.10
C ILE A 152 -13.85 5.33 -0.05
N ASP A 153 -14.04 4.68 -1.20
CA ASP A 153 -14.70 5.29 -2.36
C ASP A 153 -16.18 5.63 -2.10
N THR A 154 -16.84 5.00 -1.12
CA THR A 154 -18.23 5.32 -0.73
C THR A 154 -18.34 6.53 0.20
N LEU A 155 -17.27 6.93 0.88
CA LEU A 155 -17.30 7.99 1.88
C LEU A 155 -17.41 9.37 1.20
N THR A 156 -18.36 10.18 1.64
CA THR A 156 -18.65 11.51 1.07
C THR A 156 -18.14 12.67 1.92
N ASP A 157 -17.70 12.41 3.15
CA ASP A 157 -17.13 13.41 4.06
C ASP A 157 -15.61 13.21 4.20
N LYS A 158 -14.84 14.29 4.07
CA LYS A 158 -13.37 14.29 4.20
C LYS A 158 -12.90 13.73 5.54
N LYS A 159 -13.61 14.12 6.63
CA LYS A 159 -13.24 13.67 7.98
C LYS A 159 -13.42 12.17 8.16
N ASP A 160 -14.39 11.57 7.46
CA ASP A 160 -14.62 10.14 7.53
C ASP A 160 -13.57 9.39 6.73
N VAL A 161 -13.13 9.91 5.57
CA VAL A 161 -11.98 9.38 4.83
C VAL A 161 -10.70 9.44 5.68
N GLU A 162 -10.44 10.56 6.36
CA GLU A 162 -9.25 10.74 7.20
C GLU A 162 -9.17 9.75 8.36
N LYS A 163 -10.31 9.35 8.93
CA LYS A 163 -10.40 8.40 10.04
C LYS A 163 -10.09 6.95 9.65
N VAL A 164 -10.16 6.60 8.36
CA VAL A 164 -9.90 5.23 7.91
C VAL A 164 -8.46 4.83 8.21
N PHE A 165 -8.28 3.64 8.74
CA PHE A 165 -6.95 3.05 9.01
C PHE A 165 -6.91 1.58 8.61
N PHE A 166 -5.72 1.08 8.31
CA PHE A 166 -5.50 -0.31 7.94
C PHE A 166 -5.63 -1.22 9.19
N GLY A 167 -6.46 -2.26 9.08
CA GLY A 167 -6.78 -3.16 10.18
C GLY A 167 -8.08 -2.81 10.93
N GLN A 168 -8.81 -1.76 10.52
CA GLN A 168 -10.16 -1.52 11.03
C GLN A 168 -11.10 -2.65 10.64
N GLU A 169 -12.14 -2.88 11.44
CA GLU A 169 -13.19 -3.83 11.11
C GLU A 169 -14.01 -3.32 9.89
N LEU A 170 -14.17 -4.18 8.91
CA LEU A 170 -15.09 -3.94 7.80
C LEU A 170 -16.50 -4.34 8.23
N THR A 171 -17.51 -3.69 7.69
CA THR A 171 -18.92 -3.93 8.03
C THR A 171 -19.79 -4.07 6.77
N GLY A 172 -20.96 -4.70 6.91
CA GLY A 172 -21.94 -4.85 5.83
C GLY A 172 -21.36 -5.59 4.63
N VAL A 173 -21.66 -5.11 3.44
CA VAL A 173 -21.27 -5.77 2.17
C VAL A 173 -19.76 -5.97 2.01
N PHE A 174 -18.93 -5.09 2.57
CA PHE A 174 -17.48 -5.20 2.46
C PHE A 174 -16.93 -6.37 3.29
N GLN A 175 -17.49 -6.58 4.48
CA GLN A 175 -17.16 -7.72 5.33
C GLN A 175 -17.65 -9.04 4.71
N GLU A 176 -18.89 -9.08 4.25
CA GLU A 176 -19.48 -10.25 3.60
C GLU A 176 -18.66 -10.68 2.37
N GLN A 177 -18.27 -9.72 1.52
CA GLN A 177 -17.44 -10.03 0.35
C GLN A 177 -16.02 -10.51 0.73
N LEU A 178 -15.43 -9.96 1.79
CA LEU A 178 -14.14 -10.46 2.30
C LEU A 178 -14.28 -11.93 2.73
N GLU A 179 -15.30 -12.27 3.51
CA GLU A 179 -15.55 -13.62 4.01
C GLU A 179 -15.81 -14.62 2.86
N ASP A 180 -16.63 -14.25 1.88
CA ASP A 180 -16.93 -15.07 0.71
C ASP A 180 -15.68 -15.35 -0.13
N MET A 181 -14.85 -14.33 -0.37
CA MET A 181 -13.60 -14.50 -1.11
C MET A 181 -12.62 -15.39 -0.35
N MET A 182 -12.51 -15.24 0.97
CA MET A 182 -11.63 -16.07 1.79
C MET A 182 -12.13 -17.52 1.85
N ALA A 183 -13.44 -17.74 1.97
CA ALA A 183 -14.01 -19.09 1.92
C ALA A 183 -13.73 -19.78 0.57
N SER A 184 -13.89 -19.05 -0.54
CA SER A 184 -13.55 -19.55 -1.87
C SER A 184 -12.07 -19.90 -2.02
N ALA A 185 -11.18 -19.04 -1.52
CA ALA A 185 -9.74 -19.27 -1.56
C ALA A 185 -9.32 -20.48 -0.71
N ASP A 186 -9.92 -20.67 0.47
CA ASP A 186 -9.67 -21.82 1.34
C ASP A 186 -10.10 -23.15 0.65
N VAL A 187 -11.25 -23.17 0.00
CA VAL A 187 -11.71 -24.36 -0.77
C VAL A 187 -10.74 -24.67 -1.92
N GLN A 188 -10.31 -23.68 -2.67
CA GLN A 188 -9.35 -23.88 -3.76
C GLN A 188 -8.01 -24.42 -3.24
N MET A 189 -7.50 -23.86 -2.12
CA MET A 189 -6.26 -24.33 -1.51
C MET A 189 -6.36 -25.78 -1.03
N GLN A 190 -7.46 -26.15 -0.38
CA GLN A 190 -7.71 -27.53 0.04
C GLN A 190 -7.74 -28.51 -1.15
N ASN A 191 -8.35 -28.12 -2.27
CA ASN A 191 -8.38 -28.91 -3.49
C ASN A 191 -6.97 -29.12 -4.09
N ILE A 192 -6.12 -28.11 -4.04
CA ILE A 192 -4.72 -28.21 -4.49
C ILE A 192 -3.98 -29.23 -3.60
N ILE A 193 -4.08 -29.07 -2.27
CA ILE A 193 -3.41 -29.97 -1.32
C ILE A 193 -3.89 -31.41 -1.46
N ALA A 194 -5.20 -31.62 -1.63
CA ALA A 194 -5.77 -32.95 -1.81
C ALA A 194 -5.20 -33.66 -3.06
N LYS A 195 -5.04 -32.92 -4.16
CA LYS A 195 -4.43 -33.46 -5.39
C LYS A 195 -2.95 -33.80 -5.27
N LEU A 196 -2.24 -33.21 -4.30
CA LEU A 196 -0.82 -33.46 -4.07
C LEU A 196 -0.57 -34.66 -3.15
N LYS A 197 -1.58 -35.04 -2.36
CA LYS A 197 -1.53 -36.16 -1.41
C LYS A 197 -2.09 -37.47 -1.94
N GLY A 198 -2.77 -37.44 -3.07
CA GLY A 198 -3.37 -38.60 -3.74
C GLY A 198 -2.62 -39.05 -4.94
#